data_3fea62cdd35daf8bd22fa972a1ded663
#
_entry.id   3fea62cdd35daf8bd22fa972a1ded663
#
_cell.length_a   1.000
_cell.length_b   1.000
_cell.length_c   1.000
_cell.angle_alpha   90.00
_cell.angle_beta   90.00
_cell.angle_gamma   90.00
#
_symmetry.space_group_name_H-M   'P 1'
#
loop_
_entity.id
_entity.type
_entity.pdbx_description
1 polymer ?
#
loop_
_entity_poly.entity_id
_entity_poly.type
_entity_poly.pdbx_seq_one_letter_code
_entity_poly.pdbx_strand_id
1 'polypeptide(L)'
;MKNTERFSDRVNDYVNFRPSYPEEIVDILKTDCKLNNNSVIADIGSGTGKLTELLLRNELTVYAVEPNREMREAAETLFSANMHFNSVAGAAEATKLADQSTDLITVAQAFHWFDLDKARKEFERILKPAGHTALIWNERNTNLPFQKEYDQMLTEHAPEYSKVNHRNITDKDVSEFLQPGTVRNYSLPYSQKFDLAGLIGRMNSSSYTPKPETPESLALITAATELFKKHEANGKIEFSYQSRLYLA
;
A
#
# COMPACT_ATOMS: atom_id res chain seq x y z
N MET A 1 10.55 18.19 2.42
CA MET A 1 9.18 17.75 2.77
C MET A 1 9.33 16.52 3.63
N LYS A 2 8.66 16.43 4.76
CA LYS A 2 8.68 15.20 5.59
C LYS A 2 8.00 14.07 4.82
N ASN A 3 8.46 12.83 4.96
CA ASN A 3 7.86 11.67 4.27
C ASN A 3 6.35 11.55 4.54
N THR A 4 5.91 11.97 5.72
CA THR A 4 4.50 11.96 6.15
C THR A 4 3.59 12.97 5.45
N GLU A 5 4.13 13.92 4.65
CA GLU A 5 3.34 14.99 3.99
C GLU A 5 3.28 14.82 2.46
N ARG A 6 3.89 13.77 1.91
CA ARG A 6 4.05 13.58 0.45
C ARG A 6 2.76 13.35 -0.33
N PHE A 7 1.71 12.96 0.34
CA PHE A 7 0.45 12.53 -0.29
C PHE A 7 -0.73 13.46 -0.02
N SER A 8 -0.55 14.51 0.79
CA SER A 8 -1.64 15.36 1.25
C SER A 8 -2.42 16.07 0.13
N ASP A 9 -1.76 16.39 -0.99
CA ASP A 9 -2.35 17.04 -2.16
C ASP A 9 -2.96 16.05 -3.19
N ARG A 10 -2.92 14.73 -2.92
CA ARG A 10 -3.28 13.64 -3.86
C ARG A 10 -4.23 12.60 -3.28
N VAL A 11 -4.83 12.90 -2.13
CA VAL A 11 -5.65 11.92 -1.38
C VAL A 11 -6.82 11.40 -2.22
N ASN A 12 -7.50 12.27 -2.98
CA ASN A 12 -8.63 11.85 -3.82
C ASN A 12 -8.21 10.87 -4.93
N ASP A 13 -7.10 11.15 -5.63
CA ASP A 13 -6.56 10.24 -6.65
C ASP A 13 -6.06 8.94 -6.01
N TYR A 14 -5.50 9.04 -4.81
CA TYR A 14 -5.06 7.87 -4.05
C TYR A 14 -6.23 6.96 -3.69
N VAL A 15 -7.31 7.51 -3.15
CA VAL A 15 -8.53 6.76 -2.80
C VAL A 15 -9.14 6.08 -4.03
N ASN A 16 -9.22 6.78 -5.17
CA ASN A 16 -9.95 6.28 -6.32
C ASN A 16 -9.14 5.32 -7.20
N PHE A 17 -7.83 5.50 -7.32
CA PHE A 17 -7.04 4.85 -8.38
C PHE A 17 -5.90 3.96 -7.88
N ARG A 18 -5.52 4.02 -6.59
CA ARG A 18 -4.52 3.08 -6.07
C ARG A 18 -5.05 1.64 -6.04
N PRO A 19 -4.19 0.65 -6.36
CA PRO A 19 -4.59 -0.74 -6.30
C PRO A 19 -5.01 -1.14 -4.87
N SER A 20 -6.07 -1.93 -4.80
CA SER A 20 -6.38 -2.74 -3.63
C SER A 20 -5.53 -4.01 -3.67
N TYR A 21 -5.94 -5.04 -2.98
CA TYR A 21 -5.25 -6.33 -2.89
C TYR A 21 -6.20 -7.46 -3.26
N PRO A 22 -5.70 -8.65 -3.71
CA PRO A 22 -6.53 -9.82 -3.91
C PRO A 22 -7.20 -10.27 -2.61
N GLU A 23 -8.46 -10.71 -2.69
CA GLU A 23 -9.21 -11.21 -1.52
C GLU A 23 -8.52 -12.40 -0.86
N GLU A 24 -7.83 -13.21 -1.63
CA GLU A 24 -7.07 -14.38 -1.19
C GLU A 24 -6.00 -14.05 -0.16
N ILE A 25 -5.53 -12.79 -0.08
CA ILE A 25 -4.62 -12.34 0.99
C ILE A 25 -5.30 -12.51 2.35
N VAL A 26 -6.57 -12.13 2.47
CA VAL A 26 -7.29 -12.26 3.75
C VAL A 26 -7.52 -13.72 4.09
N ASP A 27 -7.82 -14.57 3.11
CA ASP A 27 -7.99 -16.01 3.33
C ASP A 27 -6.71 -16.65 3.88
N ILE A 28 -5.55 -16.30 3.30
CA ILE A 28 -4.23 -16.72 3.79
C ILE A 28 -4.01 -16.23 5.22
N LEU A 29 -4.23 -14.94 5.50
CA LEU A 29 -4.04 -14.37 6.82
C LEU A 29 -4.96 -15.04 7.85
N LYS A 30 -6.24 -15.25 7.52
CA LYS A 30 -7.18 -15.95 8.40
C LYS A 30 -6.72 -17.38 8.73
N THR A 31 -6.29 -18.11 7.71
CA THR A 31 -5.89 -19.52 7.86
C THR A 31 -4.59 -19.65 8.63
N ASP A 32 -3.57 -18.92 8.19
CA ASP A 32 -2.20 -19.08 8.68
C ASP A 32 -1.96 -18.46 10.05
N CYS A 33 -2.66 -17.36 10.35
CA CYS A 33 -2.61 -16.68 11.65
C CYS A 33 -3.76 -17.12 12.58
N LYS A 34 -4.64 -18.04 12.12
CA LYS A 34 -5.81 -18.54 12.88
C LYS A 34 -6.71 -17.40 13.37
N LEU A 35 -6.91 -16.37 12.52
CA LEU A 35 -7.73 -15.22 12.87
C LEU A 35 -9.21 -15.60 12.96
N ASN A 36 -9.90 -14.93 13.87
CA ASN A 36 -11.33 -15.03 14.08
C ASN A 36 -11.93 -13.63 14.37
N ASN A 37 -13.23 -13.54 14.57
CA ASN A 37 -13.93 -12.25 14.76
C ASN A 37 -13.50 -11.46 16.02
N ASN A 38 -12.78 -12.09 16.95
CA ASN A 38 -12.20 -11.42 18.12
C ASN A 38 -10.75 -11.00 17.91
N SER A 39 -10.15 -11.33 16.77
CA SER A 39 -8.77 -10.99 16.47
C SER A 39 -8.65 -9.50 16.20
N VAL A 40 -7.59 -8.91 16.75
CA VAL A 40 -7.25 -7.49 16.61
C VAL A 40 -6.09 -7.34 15.63
N ILE A 41 -6.29 -6.54 14.60
CA ILE A 41 -5.28 -6.29 13.57
C ILE A 41 -4.82 -4.84 13.66
N ALA A 42 -3.51 -4.61 13.63
CA ALA A 42 -2.91 -3.30 13.46
C ALA A 42 -2.43 -3.15 12.01
N ASP A 43 -3.11 -2.30 11.22
CA ASP A 43 -2.70 -1.95 9.86
C ASP A 43 -1.81 -0.70 9.92
N ILE A 44 -0.49 -0.89 9.81
CA ILE A 44 0.52 0.14 10.06
C ILE A 44 0.94 0.83 8.76
N GLY A 45 0.82 2.18 8.74
CA GLY A 45 0.93 2.97 7.52
C GLY A 45 -0.28 2.72 6.62
N SER A 46 -1.46 2.69 7.22
CA SER A 46 -2.71 2.30 6.57
C SER A 46 -3.14 3.22 5.41
N GLY A 47 -2.59 4.44 5.37
CA GLY A 47 -2.92 5.44 4.35
C GLY A 47 -4.41 5.77 4.35
N THR A 48 -5.03 5.69 3.18
CA THR A 48 -6.49 5.88 3.02
C THR A 48 -7.29 4.60 3.28
N GLY A 49 -6.65 3.54 3.77
CA GLY A 49 -7.30 2.31 4.20
C GLY A 49 -7.56 1.26 3.11
N LYS A 50 -6.69 1.13 2.09
CA LYS A 50 -6.88 0.14 1.01
C LYS A 50 -6.85 -1.31 1.50
N LEU A 51 -5.92 -1.68 2.40
CA LEU A 51 -5.93 -2.99 3.03
C LEU A 51 -6.96 -3.04 4.16
N THR A 52 -7.07 -1.98 4.95
CA THR A 52 -8.09 -1.82 6.00
C THR A 52 -9.48 -2.16 5.50
N GLU A 53 -9.90 -1.62 4.33
CA GLU A 53 -11.19 -1.92 3.70
C GLU A 53 -11.41 -3.43 3.50
N LEU A 54 -10.39 -4.09 2.98
CA LEU A 54 -10.43 -5.53 2.71
C LEU A 54 -10.59 -6.34 4.01
N LEU A 55 -9.85 -5.96 5.05
CA LEU A 55 -9.95 -6.59 6.37
C LEU A 55 -11.32 -6.36 7.03
N LEU A 56 -11.84 -5.12 6.95
CA LEU A 56 -13.15 -4.75 7.50
C LEU A 56 -14.31 -5.48 6.81
N ARG A 57 -14.26 -5.67 5.48
CA ARG A 57 -15.25 -6.47 4.74
C ARG A 57 -15.30 -7.93 5.19
N ASN A 58 -14.23 -8.39 5.84
CA ASN A 58 -14.11 -9.72 6.41
C ASN A 58 -14.39 -9.76 7.93
N GLU A 59 -15.07 -8.74 8.47
CA GLU A 59 -15.52 -8.63 9.87
C GLU A 59 -14.38 -8.67 10.90
N LEU A 60 -13.16 -8.27 10.48
CA LEU A 60 -12.01 -8.20 11.36
C LEU A 60 -11.92 -6.82 12.02
N THR A 61 -11.52 -6.77 13.29
CA THR A 61 -11.31 -5.51 14.02
C THR A 61 -9.93 -4.94 13.66
N VAL A 62 -9.93 -3.72 13.09
CA VAL A 62 -8.72 -3.07 12.58
C VAL A 62 -8.43 -1.76 13.30
N TYR A 63 -7.21 -1.64 13.81
CA TYR A 63 -6.60 -0.38 14.22
C TYR A 63 -5.74 0.13 13.07
N ALA A 64 -6.26 1.10 12.34
CA ALA A 64 -5.60 1.73 11.20
C ALA A 64 -4.67 2.85 11.71
N VAL A 65 -3.38 2.58 11.73
CA VAL A 65 -2.34 3.48 12.25
C VAL A 65 -1.74 4.28 11.09
N GLU A 66 -1.98 5.59 11.05
CA GLU A 66 -1.51 6.46 9.97
C GLU A 66 -1.05 7.84 10.53
N PRO A 67 0.22 8.23 10.30
CA PRO A 67 0.72 9.52 10.75
C PRO A 67 0.26 10.70 9.88
N ASN A 68 0.01 10.49 8.57
CA ASN A 68 -0.47 11.56 7.70
C ASN A 68 -1.94 11.87 7.99
N ARG A 69 -2.21 13.14 8.35
CA ARG A 69 -3.53 13.58 8.77
C ARG A 69 -4.57 13.44 7.67
N GLU A 70 -4.25 13.91 6.47
CA GLU A 70 -5.19 13.97 5.35
C GLU A 70 -5.57 12.56 4.87
N MET A 71 -4.62 11.63 4.85
CA MET A 71 -4.89 10.22 4.53
C MET A 71 -5.75 9.56 5.61
N ARG A 72 -5.45 9.84 6.88
CA ARG A 72 -6.22 9.31 8.00
C ARG A 72 -7.64 9.84 8.00
N GLU A 73 -7.86 11.15 7.80
CA GLU A 73 -9.19 11.76 7.71
C GLU A 73 -10.01 11.18 6.54
N ALA A 74 -9.36 10.84 5.41
CA ALA A 74 -10.02 10.15 4.31
C ALA A 74 -10.49 8.74 4.71
N ALA A 75 -9.67 7.96 5.40
CA ALA A 75 -10.05 6.65 5.93
C ALA A 75 -11.18 6.77 6.96
N GLU A 76 -11.10 7.74 7.88
CA GLU A 76 -12.16 8.04 8.87
C GLU A 76 -13.49 8.36 8.18
N THR A 77 -13.46 9.13 7.10
CA THR A 77 -14.68 9.45 6.32
C THR A 77 -15.26 8.20 5.65
N LEU A 78 -14.39 7.35 5.07
CA LEU A 78 -14.83 6.13 4.36
C LEU A 78 -15.40 5.06 5.29
N PHE A 79 -14.85 4.94 6.50
CA PHE A 79 -15.16 3.82 7.41
C PHE A 79 -15.88 4.24 8.69
N SER A 80 -16.34 5.51 8.81
CA SER A 80 -16.99 6.07 10.00
C SER A 80 -18.16 5.25 10.54
N ALA A 81 -18.90 4.54 9.68
CA ALA A 81 -20.03 3.71 10.07
C ALA A 81 -19.66 2.27 10.44
N ASN A 82 -18.39 1.88 10.26
CA ASN A 82 -17.95 0.50 10.54
C ASN A 82 -17.49 0.38 12.00
N MET A 83 -18.18 -0.40 12.79
CA MET A 83 -17.90 -0.59 14.22
C MET A 83 -16.56 -1.31 14.51
N HIS A 84 -15.98 -1.97 13.52
CA HIS A 84 -14.68 -2.65 13.62
C HIS A 84 -13.51 -1.76 13.22
N PHE A 85 -13.76 -0.54 12.76
CA PHE A 85 -12.73 0.42 12.36
C PHE A 85 -12.30 1.31 13.53
N ASN A 86 -11.01 1.36 13.80
CA ASN A 86 -10.40 2.22 14.80
C ASN A 86 -9.26 3.04 14.16
N SER A 87 -9.42 4.35 14.05
CA SER A 87 -8.39 5.24 13.53
C SER A 87 -7.40 5.63 14.62
N VAL A 88 -6.11 5.57 14.29
CA VAL A 88 -5.02 5.91 15.23
C VAL A 88 -4.02 6.86 14.59
N ALA A 89 -3.86 8.05 15.15
CA ALA A 89 -2.82 9.00 14.76
C ALA A 89 -1.46 8.56 15.34
N GLY A 90 -0.79 7.61 14.70
CA GLY A 90 0.48 7.00 15.11
C GLY A 90 1.41 6.76 13.92
N ALA A 91 2.65 6.38 14.19
CA ALA A 91 3.64 5.97 13.21
C ALA A 91 4.11 4.54 13.52
N ALA A 92 4.82 3.90 12.59
CA ALA A 92 5.36 2.55 12.78
C ALA A 92 6.29 2.43 13.99
N GLU A 93 6.99 3.51 14.31
CA GLU A 93 7.94 3.63 15.41
C GLU A 93 7.29 3.99 16.75
N ALA A 94 6.01 4.39 16.74
CA ALA A 94 5.22 4.80 17.91
C ALA A 94 3.72 4.72 17.57
N THR A 95 3.15 3.54 17.60
CA THR A 95 1.77 3.26 17.18
C THR A 95 0.72 3.80 18.13
N LYS A 96 1.07 4.04 19.40
CA LYS A 96 0.17 4.36 20.51
C LYS A 96 -0.80 3.23 20.91
N LEU A 97 -0.62 2.04 20.38
CA LEU A 97 -1.36 0.86 20.80
C LEU A 97 -0.81 0.33 22.13
N ALA A 98 -1.63 -0.40 22.86
CA ALA A 98 -1.21 -1.03 24.13
C ALA A 98 -0.23 -2.20 23.87
N ASP A 99 0.56 -2.55 24.89
CA ASP A 99 1.44 -3.71 24.85
C ASP A 99 0.61 -4.98 24.63
N GLN A 100 1.13 -5.90 23.81
CA GLN A 100 0.54 -7.23 23.57
C GLN A 100 -0.98 -7.18 23.25
N SER A 101 -1.38 -6.18 22.44
CA SER A 101 -2.79 -5.93 22.13
C SER A 101 -3.24 -6.46 20.76
N THR A 102 -2.29 -6.80 19.85
CA THR A 102 -2.60 -7.17 18.47
C THR A 102 -2.26 -8.63 18.17
N ASP A 103 -3.14 -9.30 17.42
CA ASP A 103 -2.95 -10.67 16.94
C ASP A 103 -2.17 -10.70 15.62
N LEU A 104 -2.35 -9.67 14.79
CA LEU A 104 -1.67 -9.50 13.51
C LEU A 104 -1.30 -8.04 13.28
N ILE A 105 -0.06 -7.81 12.87
CA ILE A 105 0.37 -6.54 12.28
C ILE A 105 0.40 -6.70 10.77
N THR A 106 -0.24 -5.79 10.04
CA THR A 106 -0.13 -5.69 8.59
C THR A 106 0.59 -4.41 8.19
N VAL A 107 1.45 -4.50 7.18
CA VAL A 107 2.11 -3.35 6.55
C VAL A 107 1.96 -3.48 5.04
N ALA A 108 1.13 -2.64 4.44
CA ALA A 108 0.86 -2.68 3.03
C ALA A 108 1.43 -1.46 2.31
N GLN A 109 2.41 -1.64 1.43
CA GLN A 109 3.08 -0.57 0.65
C GLN A 109 3.74 0.53 1.50
N ALA A 110 3.98 0.31 2.79
CA ALA A 110 4.48 1.35 3.70
C ALA A 110 5.87 1.10 4.28
N PHE A 111 6.32 -0.15 4.32
CA PHE A 111 7.54 -0.59 5.01
C PHE A 111 8.81 0.21 4.65
N HIS A 112 8.95 0.65 3.40
CA HIS A 112 10.10 1.44 2.92
C HIS A 112 10.17 2.88 3.48
N TRP A 113 9.18 3.30 4.26
CA TRP A 113 9.16 4.59 4.94
C TRP A 113 9.64 4.54 6.39
N PHE A 114 9.78 3.35 6.96
CA PHE A 114 10.01 3.13 8.38
C PHE A 114 11.48 3.23 8.78
N ASP A 115 11.72 3.70 10.01
CA ASP A 115 12.95 3.43 10.76
C ASP A 115 12.85 1.98 11.27
N LEU A 116 13.49 1.05 10.57
CA LEU A 116 13.30 -0.39 10.79
C LEU A 116 13.65 -0.85 12.20
N ASP A 117 14.68 -0.26 12.82
CA ASP A 117 15.10 -0.64 14.19
C ASP A 117 14.06 -0.22 15.24
N LYS A 118 13.49 0.97 15.08
CA LYS A 118 12.45 1.47 15.99
C LYS A 118 11.12 0.78 15.75
N ALA A 119 10.75 0.60 14.47
CA ALA A 119 9.51 -0.08 14.09
C ALA A 119 9.49 -1.52 14.60
N ARG A 120 10.63 -2.26 14.53
CA ARG A 120 10.73 -3.62 15.06
C ARG A 120 10.42 -3.65 16.54
N LYS A 121 11.06 -2.78 17.35
CA LYS A 121 10.83 -2.70 18.81
C LYS A 121 9.36 -2.40 19.13
N GLU A 122 8.75 -1.52 18.36
CA GLU A 122 7.34 -1.18 18.54
C GLU A 122 6.43 -2.34 18.17
N PHE A 123 6.73 -3.06 17.07
CA PHE A 123 5.99 -4.25 16.67
C PHE A 123 6.08 -5.37 17.71
N GLU A 124 7.29 -5.64 18.21
CA GLU A 124 7.50 -6.59 19.32
C GLU A 124 6.72 -6.20 20.58
N ARG A 125 6.59 -4.89 20.89
CA ARG A 125 5.84 -4.41 22.05
C ARG A 125 4.34 -4.63 21.91
N ILE A 126 3.75 -4.31 20.75
CA ILE A 126 2.29 -4.37 20.56
C ILE A 126 1.78 -5.76 20.20
N LEU A 127 2.63 -6.61 19.65
CA LEU A 127 2.25 -7.96 19.21
C LEU A 127 2.08 -8.90 20.40
N LYS A 128 1.01 -9.67 20.40
CA LYS A 128 0.82 -10.77 21.36
C LYS A 128 1.88 -11.87 21.17
N PRO A 129 2.20 -12.69 22.19
CA PRO A 129 3.24 -13.72 22.08
C PRO A 129 3.08 -14.71 20.92
N ALA A 130 1.84 -14.98 20.48
CA ALA A 130 1.52 -15.84 19.33
C ALA A 130 1.03 -15.04 18.13
N GLY A 131 1.29 -13.75 18.08
CA GLY A 131 0.88 -12.88 17.01
C GLY A 131 1.81 -12.96 15.81
N HIS A 132 1.36 -12.42 14.68
CA HIS A 132 2.04 -12.50 13.40
C HIS A 132 2.29 -11.10 12.80
N THR A 133 3.27 -11.02 11.91
CA THR A 133 3.52 -9.81 11.11
C THR A 133 3.45 -10.16 9.62
N ALA A 134 2.66 -9.40 8.87
CA ALA A 134 2.48 -9.54 7.42
C ALA A 134 2.94 -8.28 6.69
N LEU A 135 3.91 -8.41 5.79
CA LEU A 135 4.34 -7.34 4.90
C LEU A 135 3.81 -7.61 3.50
N ILE A 136 3.19 -6.59 2.86
CA ILE A 136 2.44 -6.77 1.61
C ILE A 136 2.84 -5.72 0.59
N TRP A 137 3.10 -6.16 -0.66
CA TRP A 137 3.37 -5.28 -1.79
C TRP A 137 2.64 -5.71 -3.06
N ASN A 138 2.15 -4.72 -3.80
CA ASN A 138 1.78 -4.89 -5.21
C ASN A 138 2.98 -4.49 -6.08
N GLU A 139 3.64 -5.44 -6.67
CA GLU A 139 4.72 -5.22 -7.63
C GLU A 139 4.17 -5.21 -9.04
N ARG A 140 4.43 -4.13 -9.82
CA ARG A 140 4.02 -4.08 -11.23
C ARG A 140 4.83 -5.07 -12.07
N ASN A 141 4.14 -5.79 -12.96
CA ASN A 141 4.80 -6.67 -13.91
C ASN A 141 5.40 -5.86 -15.09
N THR A 142 6.58 -5.31 -14.90
CA THR A 142 7.26 -4.47 -15.90
C THR A 142 7.76 -5.23 -17.14
N ASN A 143 7.54 -6.54 -17.24
CA ASN A 143 7.87 -7.32 -18.42
C ASN A 143 6.76 -7.26 -19.50
N LEU A 144 5.55 -6.84 -19.15
CA LEU A 144 4.46 -6.67 -20.10
C LEU A 144 4.67 -5.40 -20.96
N PRO A 145 4.38 -5.44 -22.27
CA PRO A 145 4.68 -4.33 -23.18
C PRO A 145 4.21 -2.96 -22.69
N PHE A 146 2.94 -2.83 -22.33
CA PHE A 146 2.38 -1.57 -21.80
C PHE A 146 3.12 -1.11 -20.54
N GLN A 147 3.32 -1.99 -19.57
CA GLN A 147 3.90 -1.62 -18.29
C GLN A 147 5.40 -1.32 -18.36
N LYS A 148 6.10 -1.94 -19.30
CA LYS A 148 7.49 -1.62 -19.63
C LYS A 148 7.61 -0.19 -20.20
N GLU A 149 6.76 0.16 -21.17
CA GLU A 149 6.75 1.49 -21.75
C GLU A 149 6.24 2.55 -20.77
N TYR A 150 5.29 2.20 -19.90
CA TYR A 150 4.84 3.07 -18.81
C TYR A 150 5.98 3.36 -17.81
N ASP A 151 6.80 2.37 -17.47
CA ASP A 151 7.97 2.53 -16.61
C ASP A 151 9.03 3.45 -17.25
N GLN A 152 9.25 3.28 -18.56
CA GLN A 152 10.12 4.15 -19.34
C GLN A 152 9.60 5.60 -19.38
N MET A 153 8.32 5.80 -19.68
CA MET A 153 7.67 7.11 -19.68
C MET A 153 7.83 7.83 -18.32
N LEU A 154 7.63 7.11 -17.22
CA LEU A 154 7.85 7.67 -15.88
C LEU A 154 9.30 8.06 -15.64
N THR A 155 10.26 7.28 -16.11
CA THR A 155 11.70 7.57 -16.01
C THR A 155 12.06 8.86 -16.78
N GLU A 156 11.44 9.10 -17.92
CA GLU A 156 11.70 10.25 -18.80
C GLU A 156 11.01 11.52 -18.29
N HIS A 157 9.77 11.42 -17.76
CA HIS A 157 8.92 12.57 -17.46
C HIS A 157 8.67 12.82 -15.96
N ALA A 158 9.13 11.95 -15.07
CA ALA A 158 8.96 12.09 -13.63
C ALA A 158 10.32 12.01 -12.90
N PRO A 159 11.07 13.12 -12.76
CA PRO A 159 12.45 13.11 -12.23
C PRO A 159 12.62 12.49 -10.83
N GLU A 160 11.56 12.51 -10.03
CA GLU A 160 11.56 11.90 -8.69
C GLU A 160 11.31 10.38 -8.72
N TYR A 161 10.94 9.81 -9.87
CA TYR A 161 10.59 8.38 -9.99
C TYR A 161 11.72 7.44 -9.58
N SER A 162 12.95 7.74 -10.03
CA SER A 162 14.12 6.93 -9.69
C SER A 162 14.55 7.05 -8.21
N LYS A 163 14.18 8.15 -7.55
CA LYS A 163 14.54 8.45 -6.15
C LYS A 163 13.58 7.81 -5.15
N VAL A 164 12.32 7.62 -5.54
CA VAL A 164 11.26 7.04 -4.68
C VAL A 164 10.99 5.61 -5.14
N ASN A 165 11.95 4.73 -4.95
CA ASN A 165 11.81 3.36 -5.41
C ASN A 165 11.66 2.39 -4.23
N HIS A 166 10.44 1.88 -4.01
CA HIS A 166 10.16 0.75 -3.12
C HIS A 166 10.89 -0.54 -3.52
N ARG A 167 11.46 -0.59 -4.74
CA ARG A 167 12.33 -1.69 -5.22
C ARG A 167 13.69 -1.75 -4.51
N ASN A 168 14.01 -0.77 -3.64
CA ASN A 168 15.24 -0.79 -2.85
C ASN A 168 15.16 -1.70 -1.63
N ILE A 169 13.96 -2.23 -1.28
CA ILE A 169 13.80 -3.23 -0.23
C ILE A 169 14.01 -4.62 -0.84
N THR A 170 14.96 -5.34 -0.30
CA THR A 170 15.28 -6.69 -0.73
C THR A 170 14.56 -7.74 0.12
N ASP A 171 14.43 -8.97 -0.41
CA ASP A 171 13.93 -10.11 0.38
C ASP A 171 14.76 -10.35 1.64
N LYS A 172 16.04 -9.95 1.62
CA LYS A 172 16.94 -10.01 2.78
C LYS A 172 16.49 -9.02 3.87
N ASP A 173 16.23 -7.76 3.50
CA ASP A 173 15.77 -6.73 4.47
C ASP A 173 14.46 -7.16 5.13
N VAL A 174 13.55 -7.73 4.33
CA VAL A 174 12.27 -8.28 4.81
C VAL A 174 12.52 -9.44 5.79
N SER A 175 13.37 -10.40 5.39
CA SER A 175 13.66 -11.56 6.22
C SER A 175 14.36 -11.17 7.52
N GLU A 176 15.30 -10.23 7.48
CA GLU A 176 15.98 -9.71 8.67
C GLU A 176 15.02 -8.98 9.60
N PHE A 177 14.07 -8.22 9.06
CA PHE A 177 13.06 -7.53 9.87
C PHE A 177 12.10 -8.50 10.56
N LEU A 178 11.71 -9.57 9.88
CA LEU A 178 10.74 -10.56 10.38
C LEU A 178 11.35 -11.65 11.29
N GLN A 179 12.67 -11.63 11.51
CA GLN A 179 13.31 -12.58 12.43
C GLN A 179 12.88 -12.33 13.89
N PRO A 180 12.85 -13.40 14.74
CA PRO A 180 13.37 -14.75 14.51
C PRO A 180 12.37 -15.74 13.86
N GLY A 181 11.24 -15.29 13.36
CA GLY A 181 10.21 -16.15 12.77
C GLY A 181 10.63 -16.82 11.45
N THR A 182 9.96 -17.91 11.08
CA THR A 182 10.06 -18.50 9.74
C THR A 182 9.17 -17.74 8.79
N VAL A 183 9.74 -17.08 7.78
CA VAL A 183 9.01 -16.29 6.81
C VAL A 183 8.37 -17.19 5.74
N ARG A 184 7.05 -17.17 5.64
CA ARG A 184 6.28 -17.75 4.54
C ARG A 184 6.04 -16.69 3.47
N ASN A 185 6.21 -17.05 2.21
CA ASN A 185 6.07 -16.15 1.07
C ASN A 185 4.94 -16.62 0.16
N TYR A 186 4.06 -15.68 -0.21
CA TYR A 186 2.97 -15.88 -1.16
C TYR A 186 3.07 -14.86 -2.29
N SER A 187 2.69 -15.27 -3.48
CA SER A 187 2.64 -14.40 -4.65
C SER A 187 1.33 -14.64 -5.39
N LEU A 188 0.48 -13.62 -5.44
CA LEU A 188 -0.86 -13.68 -5.98
C LEU A 188 -1.00 -12.71 -7.16
N PRO A 189 -1.59 -13.13 -8.29
CA PRO A 189 -1.84 -12.22 -9.38
C PRO A 189 -2.94 -11.22 -9.00
N TYR A 190 -2.77 -9.96 -9.40
CA TYR A 190 -3.76 -8.92 -9.26
C TYR A 190 -3.75 -8.02 -10.48
N SER A 191 -4.88 -7.51 -10.90
CA SER A 191 -4.93 -6.53 -11.99
C SER A 191 -6.01 -5.47 -11.79
N GLN A 192 -5.80 -4.34 -12.46
CA GLN A 192 -6.77 -3.26 -12.56
C GLN A 192 -6.90 -2.83 -14.02
N LYS A 193 -8.12 -2.52 -14.43
CA LYS A 193 -8.40 -1.97 -15.78
C LYS A 193 -8.82 -0.52 -15.66
N PHE A 194 -8.21 0.32 -16.49
CA PHE A 194 -8.44 1.76 -16.53
C PHE A 194 -8.79 2.22 -17.92
N ASP A 195 -9.73 3.15 -18.02
CA ASP A 195 -9.84 4.06 -19.15
C ASP A 195 -8.74 5.14 -19.07
N LEU A 196 -8.74 6.10 -19.99
CA LEU A 196 -7.73 7.17 -20.02
C LEU A 196 -7.75 8.03 -18.72
N ALA A 197 -8.94 8.37 -18.25
CA ALA A 197 -9.09 9.17 -17.03
C ALA A 197 -8.55 8.41 -15.79
N GLY A 198 -8.85 7.12 -15.71
CA GLY A 198 -8.33 6.23 -14.67
C GLY A 198 -6.81 6.07 -14.74
N LEU A 199 -6.21 5.97 -15.94
CA LEU A 199 -4.75 5.95 -16.11
C LEU A 199 -4.10 7.22 -15.56
N ILE A 200 -4.65 8.38 -15.93
CA ILE A 200 -4.13 9.69 -15.46
C ILE A 200 -4.27 9.81 -13.95
N GLY A 201 -5.44 9.46 -13.38
CA GLY A 201 -5.66 9.46 -11.94
C GLY A 201 -4.72 8.50 -11.20
N ARG A 202 -4.53 7.27 -11.73
CA ARG A 202 -3.56 6.29 -11.19
C ARG A 202 -2.13 6.83 -11.20
N MET A 203 -1.74 7.51 -12.27
CA MET A 203 -0.44 8.17 -12.40
C MET A 203 -0.30 9.29 -11.36
N ASN A 204 -1.27 10.20 -11.30
CA ASN A 204 -1.26 11.35 -10.38
C ASN A 204 -1.29 10.96 -8.89
N SER A 205 -1.85 9.81 -8.56
CA SER A 205 -1.84 9.26 -7.19
C SER A 205 -0.45 8.92 -6.67
N SER A 206 0.59 9.00 -7.51
CA SER A 206 1.96 8.61 -7.15
C SER A 206 2.77 9.82 -6.66
N SER A 207 3.53 9.64 -5.57
CA SER A 207 4.29 10.71 -4.91
C SER A 207 5.44 11.29 -5.76
N TYR A 208 5.85 10.59 -6.81
CA TYR A 208 6.94 10.95 -7.70
C TYR A 208 6.49 11.71 -8.96
N THR A 209 5.20 11.83 -9.22
CA THR A 209 4.72 12.60 -10.38
C THR A 209 4.79 14.11 -10.12
N PRO A 210 5.04 14.93 -11.15
CA PRO A 210 5.00 16.37 -11.04
C PRO A 210 3.69 16.88 -10.44
N LYS A 211 3.71 18.06 -9.84
CA LYS A 211 2.51 18.70 -9.31
C LYS A 211 1.53 19.01 -10.44
N PRO A 212 0.22 18.90 -10.22
CA PRO A 212 -0.79 19.28 -11.21
C PRO A 212 -0.54 20.70 -11.78
N GLU A 213 -0.96 20.92 -13.01
CA GLU A 213 -0.90 22.21 -13.72
C GLU A 213 0.51 22.76 -14.02
N THR A 214 1.57 21.98 -13.75
CA THR A 214 2.93 22.35 -14.17
C THR A 214 3.19 21.92 -15.62
N PRO A 215 4.13 22.56 -16.35
CA PRO A 215 4.53 22.13 -17.70
C PRO A 215 4.96 20.65 -17.75
N GLU A 216 5.67 20.20 -16.72
CA GLU A 216 6.13 18.81 -16.58
C GLU A 216 4.94 17.85 -16.40
N SER A 217 3.92 18.24 -15.64
CA SER A 217 2.69 17.47 -15.48
C SER A 217 1.92 17.34 -16.80
N LEU A 218 1.82 18.45 -17.57
CA LEU A 218 1.16 18.44 -18.88
C LEU A 218 1.92 17.56 -19.88
N ALA A 219 3.26 17.60 -19.88
CA ALA A 219 4.08 16.75 -20.72
C ALA A 219 3.87 15.25 -20.36
N LEU A 220 3.84 14.93 -19.07
CA LEU A 220 3.61 13.57 -18.60
C LEU A 220 2.19 13.07 -18.98
N ILE A 221 1.16 13.92 -18.85
CA ILE A 221 -0.22 13.58 -19.26
C ILE A 221 -0.29 13.33 -20.79
N THR A 222 0.40 14.15 -21.58
CA THR A 222 0.48 13.97 -23.03
C THR A 222 1.11 12.61 -23.37
N ALA A 223 2.26 12.30 -22.80
CA ALA A 223 2.93 11.01 -23.00
C ALA A 223 2.07 9.82 -22.54
N ALA A 224 1.38 9.94 -21.41
CA ALA A 224 0.45 8.91 -20.92
C ALA A 224 -0.75 8.71 -21.88
N THR A 225 -1.24 9.79 -22.49
CA THR A 225 -2.33 9.73 -23.48
C THR A 225 -1.90 9.01 -24.75
N GLU A 226 -0.69 9.28 -25.25
CA GLU A 226 -0.15 8.57 -26.43
C GLU A 226 0.08 7.08 -26.12
N LEU A 227 0.62 6.79 -24.94
CA LEU A 227 0.81 5.41 -24.48
C LEU A 227 -0.51 4.65 -24.35
N PHE A 228 -1.55 5.32 -23.81
CA PHE A 228 -2.90 4.76 -23.73
C PHE A 228 -3.43 4.40 -25.13
N LYS A 229 -3.41 5.33 -26.09
CA LYS A 229 -3.86 5.09 -27.46
C LYS A 229 -3.15 3.92 -28.15
N LYS A 230 -1.87 3.72 -27.83
CA LYS A 230 -1.06 2.63 -28.39
C LYS A 230 -1.43 1.26 -27.85
N HIS A 231 -1.84 1.18 -26.57
CA HIS A 231 -2.01 -0.10 -25.88
C HIS A 231 -3.44 -0.41 -25.43
N GLU A 232 -4.39 0.50 -25.63
CA GLU A 232 -5.76 0.27 -25.22
C GLU A 232 -6.41 -0.87 -26.03
N ALA A 233 -7.27 -1.61 -25.34
CA ALA A 233 -8.17 -2.59 -25.94
C ALA A 233 -9.58 -2.33 -25.40
N ASN A 234 -10.53 -2.06 -26.30
CA ASN A 234 -11.91 -1.71 -25.96
C ASN A 234 -12.00 -0.52 -24.98
N GLY A 235 -11.20 0.53 -25.22
CA GLY A 235 -11.18 1.74 -24.39
C GLY A 235 -10.55 1.57 -23.02
N LYS A 236 -9.80 0.51 -22.76
CA LYS A 236 -9.14 0.23 -21.48
C LYS A 236 -7.73 -0.30 -21.66
N ILE A 237 -6.89 -0.03 -20.65
CA ILE A 237 -5.60 -0.66 -20.44
C ILE A 237 -5.63 -1.49 -19.15
N GLU A 238 -4.76 -2.46 -19.03
CA GLU A 238 -4.65 -3.30 -17.84
C GLU A 238 -3.28 -3.13 -17.16
N PHE A 239 -3.31 -2.78 -15.87
CA PHE A 239 -2.17 -2.90 -14.99
C PHE A 239 -2.18 -4.27 -14.32
N SER A 240 -1.14 -5.05 -14.54
CA SER A 240 -0.93 -6.35 -13.92
C SER A 240 0.09 -6.22 -12.78
N TYR A 241 -0.20 -6.84 -11.65
CA TYR A 241 0.64 -6.86 -10.45
C TYR A 241 0.86 -8.29 -9.98
N GLN A 242 1.96 -8.48 -9.24
CA GLN A 242 2.11 -9.58 -8.31
C GLN A 242 1.98 -9.01 -6.90
N SER A 243 0.94 -9.43 -6.19
CA SER A 243 0.77 -9.10 -4.77
C SER A 243 1.60 -10.07 -3.95
N ARG A 244 2.71 -9.60 -3.41
CA ARG A 244 3.59 -10.39 -2.55
C ARG A 244 3.20 -10.22 -1.10
N LEU A 245 3.09 -11.33 -0.39
CA LEU A 245 2.84 -11.38 1.05
C LEU A 245 3.97 -12.16 1.72
N TYR A 246 4.62 -11.54 2.69
CA TYR A 246 5.60 -12.14 3.59
C TYR A 246 4.98 -12.21 4.98
N LEU A 247 4.90 -13.40 5.55
CA LEU A 247 4.22 -13.67 6.81
C LEU A 247 5.14 -14.43 7.79
N ALA A 248 5.32 -13.89 9.01
CA ALA A 248 6.08 -14.51 10.09
C ALA A 248 5.31 -14.51 11.40
#